data_f149dde520b585497c73d1b47ef05d60
#
_entry.id   f149dde520b585497c73d1b47ef05d60
#
_cell.length_a   1.000
_cell.length_b   1.000
_cell.length_c   1.000
_cell.angle_alpha   90.00
_cell.angle_beta   90.00
_cell.angle_gamma   90.00
#
_symmetry.space_group_name_H-M   'P 1'
#
loop_
_entity.id
_entity.type
_entity.pdbx_description
1 polymer ?
#
loop_
_entity_poly.entity_id
_entity_poly.type
_entity_poly.pdbx_seq_one_letter_code
_entity_poly.pdbx_strand_id
1 'polypeptide(L)'
;MAVRTCPDTLVTACKLLKELAQYFPVYYALGNHEYKMSLSEENGKQYRIYEKTLKKAGVHILRNEHEHAILKGNSICFWGLELPIEYYHKPRSPKLKKEVMEKLIGKPGRNGMQVLLAHNPKYGKTYYEWGADMILSGHYHGGV
;
A
#
# COMPACT_ATOMS: atom_id res chain seq x y z
N MET A 1 0.90 9.63 -20.78
CA MET A 1 -0.26 8.78 -21.15
C MET A 1 -0.96 8.41 -19.87
N ALA A 2 -2.16 8.92 -19.61
CA ALA A 2 -2.91 8.61 -18.41
C ALA A 2 -3.48 7.19 -18.58
N VAL A 3 -3.00 6.24 -17.78
CA VAL A 3 -3.65 4.94 -17.68
C VAL A 3 -5.03 5.21 -17.08
N ARG A 4 -6.07 5.16 -17.90
CA ARG A 4 -7.45 5.19 -17.42
C ARG A 4 -7.63 3.94 -16.56
N THR A 5 -7.88 4.13 -15.28
CA THR A 5 -8.31 3.04 -14.39
C THR A 5 -9.68 2.59 -14.91
N CYS A 6 -9.70 1.54 -15.72
CA CYS A 6 -10.93 0.99 -16.25
C CYS A 6 -11.65 0.25 -15.11
N PRO A 7 -12.97 0.32 -14.98
CA PRO A 7 -13.74 -0.51 -14.05
C PRO A 7 -13.38 -2.00 -14.12
N ASP A 8 -13.06 -2.50 -15.31
CA ASP A 8 -12.64 -3.88 -15.56
C ASP A 8 -11.35 -4.27 -14.82
N THR A 9 -10.42 -3.31 -14.64
CA THR A 9 -9.16 -3.54 -13.92
C THR A 9 -9.42 -3.80 -12.43
N LEU A 10 -10.33 -3.05 -11.82
CA LEU A 10 -10.73 -3.28 -10.41
C LEU A 10 -11.43 -4.63 -10.25
N VAL A 11 -12.28 -5.02 -11.20
CA VAL A 11 -12.99 -6.31 -11.17
C VAL A 11 -11.98 -7.45 -11.23
N THR A 12 -11.00 -7.38 -12.13
CA THR A 12 -9.96 -8.39 -12.27
C THR A 12 -9.08 -8.48 -11.02
N ALA A 13 -8.61 -7.34 -10.50
CA ALA A 13 -7.84 -7.28 -9.26
C ALA A 13 -8.64 -7.83 -8.07
N CYS A 14 -9.93 -7.49 -7.98
CA CYS A 14 -10.80 -7.99 -6.93
C CYS A 14 -10.95 -9.51 -6.97
N LYS A 15 -11.14 -10.10 -8.16
CA LYS A 15 -11.23 -11.57 -8.32
C LYS A 15 -9.94 -12.24 -7.86
N LEU A 16 -8.79 -11.78 -8.35
CA LEU A 16 -7.49 -12.33 -7.99
C LEU A 16 -7.23 -12.27 -6.47
N LEU A 17 -7.43 -11.10 -5.86
CA LEU A 17 -7.16 -10.93 -4.43
C LEU A 17 -8.11 -11.76 -3.56
N LYS A 18 -9.39 -11.89 -3.95
CA LYS A 18 -10.35 -12.76 -3.27
C LYS A 18 -9.96 -14.24 -3.37
N GLU A 19 -9.47 -14.68 -4.51
CA GLU A 19 -9.02 -16.05 -4.71
C GLU A 19 -7.77 -16.31 -3.87
N LEU A 20 -6.78 -15.43 -3.91
CA LEU A 20 -5.57 -15.54 -3.08
C LEU A 20 -5.90 -15.58 -1.60
N ALA A 21 -6.84 -14.78 -1.13
CA ALA A 21 -7.23 -14.71 0.28
C ALA A 21 -7.89 -16.00 0.81
N GLN A 22 -8.31 -16.92 -0.08
CA GLN A 22 -8.81 -18.23 0.34
C GLN A 22 -7.68 -19.18 0.76
N TYR A 23 -6.46 -18.94 0.32
CA TYR A 23 -5.31 -19.83 0.53
C TYR A 23 -4.19 -19.19 1.35
N PHE A 24 -4.10 -17.84 1.34
CA PHE A 24 -3.00 -17.11 1.95
C PHE A 24 -3.52 -15.86 2.68
N PRO A 25 -2.85 -15.43 3.78
CA PRO A 25 -3.05 -14.08 4.30
C PRO A 25 -2.56 -13.07 3.25
N VAL A 26 -3.42 -12.16 2.83
CA VAL A 26 -3.12 -11.15 1.82
C VAL A 26 -3.06 -9.78 2.47
N TYR A 27 -1.89 -9.15 2.43
CA TYR A 27 -1.67 -7.76 2.88
C TYR A 27 -1.61 -6.85 1.68
N TYR A 28 -2.41 -5.79 1.70
CA TYR A 28 -2.61 -4.89 0.58
C TYR A 28 -2.44 -3.44 0.99
N ALA A 29 -1.56 -2.70 0.30
CA ALA A 29 -1.45 -1.25 0.40
C ALA A 29 -1.80 -0.59 -0.93
N LEU A 30 -2.39 0.59 -0.89
CA LEU A 30 -2.88 1.29 -2.07
C LEU A 30 -1.74 1.82 -2.94
N GLY A 31 -1.92 1.68 -4.25
CA GLY A 31 -1.16 2.44 -5.23
C GLY A 31 -1.74 3.86 -5.41
N ASN A 32 -1.02 4.68 -6.19
CA ASN A 32 -1.46 6.05 -6.49
C ASN A 32 -2.77 6.11 -7.29
N HIS A 33 -3.11 5.08 -8.05
CA HIS A 33 -4.37 5.00 -8.79
C HIS A 33 -5.54 4.73 -7.86
N GLU A 34 -5.44 3.72 -7.00
CA GLU A 34 -6.45 3.39 -5.99
C GLU A 34 -6.64 4.55 -5.02
N TYR A 35 -5.56 5.21 -4.60
CA TYR A 35 -5.63 6.39 -3.75
C TYR A 35 -6.41 7.53 -4.41
N LYS A 36 -6.12 7.86 -5.69
CA LYS A 36 -6.87 8.86 -6.45
C LYS A 36 -8.34 8.50 -6.58
N MET A 37 -8.65 7.23 -6.86
CA MET A 37 -10.04 6.76 -6.94
C MET A 37 -10.76 6.93 -5.61
N SER A 38 -10.10 6.64 -4.48
CA SER A 38 -10.69 6.78 -3.15
C SER A 38 -11.08 8.23 -2.81
N LEU A 39 -10.38 9.20 -3.40
CA LEU A 39 -10.65 10.64 -3.22
C LEU A 39 -11.61 11.23 -4.27
N SER A 40 -11.91 10.50 -5.33
CA SER A 40 -12.75 10.98 -6.44
C SER A 40 -14.23 10.96 -6.06
N GLU A 41 -14.97 12.01 -6.36
CA GLU A 41 -16.44 12.03 -6.23
C GLU A 41 -17.09 11.01 -7.16
N GLU A 42 -16.61 10.91 -8.39
CA GLU A 42 -17.14 10.03 -9.44
C GLU A 42 -16.84 8.55 -9.15
N ASN A 43 -15.58 8.22 -8.83
CA ASN A 43 -15.11 6.83 -8.70
C ASN A 43 -15.06 6.35 -7.23
N GLY A 44 -15.21 7.24 -6.26
CA GLY A 44 -15.08 6.91 -4.84
C GLY A 44 -16.13 5.91 -4.34
N LYS A 45 -17.33 5.89 -4.96
CA LYS A 45 -18.35 4.89 -4.63
C LYS A 45 -17.93 3.49 -5.08
N GLN A 46 -17.37 3.36 -6.29
CA GLN A 46 -16.86 2.09 -6.81
C GLN A 46 -15.67 1.60 -5.98
N TYR A 47 -14.76 2.51 -5.62
CA TYR A 47 -13.63 2.20 -4.77
C TYR A 47 -14.09 1.69 -3.38
N ARG A 48 -15.07 2.31 -2.75
CA ARG A 48 -15.61 1.84 -1.45
C ARG A 48 -16.22 0.45 -1.55
N ILE A 49 -16.90 0.13 -2.66
CA ILE A 49 -17.44 -1.21 -2.89
C ILE A 49 -16.30 -2.22 -3.04
N TYR A 50 -15.27 -1.89 -3.80
CA TYR A 50 -14.05 -2.68 -3.97
C TYR A 50 -13.37 -2.98 -2.63
N GLU A 51 -13.07 -1.95 -1.86
CA GLU A 51 -12.44 -2.06 -0.54
C GLU A 51 -13.26 -2.92 0.42
N LYS A 52 -14.58 -2.67 0.50
CA LYS A 52 -15.49 -3.46 1.33
C LYS A 52 -15.53 -4.94 0.91
N THR A 53 -15.47 -5.20 -0.39
CA THR A 53 -15.48 -6.56 -0.94
C THR A 53 -14.20 -7.31 -0.58
N LEU A 54 -13.04 -6.65 -0.68
CA LEU A 54 -11.77 -7.23 -0.29
C LEU A 54 -11.68 -7.50 1.21
N LYS A 55 -12.09 -6.55 2.05
CA LYS A 55 -12.15 -6.74 3.52
C LYS A 55 -13.04 -7.92 3.91
N LYS A 56 -14.20 -8.07 3.26
CA LYS A 56 -15.09 -9.24 3.47
C LYS A 56 -14.46 -10.57 3.04
N ALA A 57 -13.55 -10.55 2.09
CA ALA A 57 -12.83 -11.73 1.62
C ALA A 57 -11.61 -12.07 2.49
N GLY A 58 -11.33 -11.30 3.55
CA GLY A 58 -10.19 -11.52 4.44
C GLY A 58 -8.88 -10.86 3.98
N VAL A 59 -8.94 -9.93 3.04
CA VAL A 59 -7.76 -9.14 2.65
C VAL A 59 -7.49 -8.05 3.69
N HIS A 60 -6.28 -7.99 4.21
CA HIS A 60 -5.80 -7.00 5.15
C HIS A 60 -5.37 -5.74 4.39
N ILE A 61 -6.24 -4.71 4.37
CA ILE A 61 -5.98 -3.45 3.68
C ILE A 61 -5.37 -2.47 4.68
N LEU A 62 -4.11 -2.09 4.44
CA LEU A 62 -3.33 -1.22 5.32
C LEU A 62 -3.24 0.19 4.71
N ARG A 63 -3.95 1.14 5.32
CA ARG A 63 -3.97 2.56 4.90
C ARG A 63 -3.40 3.43 6.01
N ASN A 64 -2.09 3.65 5.98
CA ASN A 64 -1.33 4.24 7.08
C ASN A 64 -1.56 3.49 8.40
N GLU A 65 -1.63 2.18 8.30
CA GLU A 65 -1.88 1.24 9.39
C GLU A 65 -0.82 0.15 9.37
N HIS A 66 -0.74 -0.60 10.46
CA HIS A 66 0.14 -1.76 10.55
C HIS A 66 -0.59 -2.93 11.21
N GLU A 67 -0.11 -4.12 10.93
CA GLU A 67 -0.63 -5.36 11.50
C GLU A 67 0.50 -6.33 11.81
N HIS A 68 0.39 -7.02 12.93
CA HIS A 68 1.34 -8.03 13.36
C HIS A 68 0.90 -9.43 12.95
N ALA A 69 1.85 -10.20 12.45
CA ALA A 69 1.66 -11.61 12.13
C ALA A 69 2.76 -12.46 12.74
N ILE A 70 2.44 -13.73 13.01
CA ILE A 70 3.42 -14.73 13.40
C ILE A 70 3.55 -15.73 12.26
N LEU A 71 4.75 -15.83 11.67
CA LEU A 71 5.03 -16.78 10.61
C LEU A 71 6.12 -17.75 11.07
N LYS A 72 5.78 -19.02 11.21
CA LYS A 72 6.71 -20.07 11.70
C LYS A 72 7.46 -19.66 12.98
N GLY A 73 6.74 -19.05 13.92
CA GLY A 73 7.29 -18.61 15.20
C GLY A 73 8.03 -17.25 15.16
N ASN A 74 8.20 -16.63 13.99
CA ASN A 74 8.81 -15.33 13.87
C ASN A 74 7.76 -14.21 13.80
N SER A 75 7.98 -13.14 14.54
CA SER A 75 7.13 -11.95 14.50
C SER A 75 7.45 -11.12 13.26
N ILE A 76 6.41 -10.74 12.54
CA ILE A 76 6.49 -9.83 11.38
C ILE A 76 5.47 -8.73 11.58
N CYS A 77 5.86 -7.49 11.33
CA CYS A 77 4.95 -6.36 11.30
C CYS A 77 4.85 -5.83 9.86
N PHE A 78 3.65 -5.89 9.28
CA PHE A 78 3.34 -5.33 7.97
C PHE A 78 2.83 -3.91 8.14
N TRP A 79 3.45 -2.98 7.43
CA TRP A 79 3.12 -1.56 7.41
C TRP A 79 2.65 -1.16 6.03
N GLY A 80 1.49 -0.51 5.93
CA GLY A 80 1.00 0.10 4.70
C GLY A 80 1.21 1.60 4.70
N LEU A 81 2.03 2.13 3.79
CA LEU A 81 2.26 3.56 3.66
C LEU A 81 1.46 4.13 2.49
N GLU A 82 0.53 5.02 2.80
CA GLU A 82 -0.21 5.84 1.85
C GLU A 82 0.28 7.28 1.93
N LEU A 83 1.08 7.69 0.93
CA LEU A 83 1.59 9.05 0.86
C LEU A 83 0.54 10.00 0.26
N PRO A 84 0.46 11.27 0.70
CA PRO A 84 -0.31 12.30 0.04
C PRO A 84 0.03 12.44 -1.44
N ILE A 85 -0.94 12.89 -2.24
CA ILE A 85 -0.86 12.84 -3.71
C ILE A 85 0.31 13.65 -4.30
N GLU A 86 0.76 14.69 -3.61
CA GLU A 86 1.89 15.51 -4.02
C GLU A 86 3.21 14.72 -4.12
N TYR A 87 3.35 13.62 -3.38
CA TYR A 87 4.52 12.74 -3.46
C TYR A 87 4.56 11.89 -4.75
N TYR A 88 3.49 11.89 -5.53
CA TYR A 88 3.40 11.19 -6.82
C TYR A 88 3.52 12.14 -8.03
N HIS A 89 3.59 13.46 -7.82
CA HIS A 89 3.71 14.42 -8.91
C HIS A 89 5.12 14.40 -9.52
N LYS A 90 5.21 14.26 -10.85
CA LYS A 90 6.46 14.42 -11.60
C LYS A 90 6.41 15.78 -12.33
N PRO A 91 7.52 16.51 -12.43
CA PRO A 91 8.87 16.23 -11.91
C PRO A 91 9.11 16.74 -10.47
N ARG A 92 8.19 17.43 -9.85
CA ARG A 92 8.38 18.24 -8.62
C ARG A 92 7.80 17.60 -7.35
N SER A 93 7.89 16.27 -7.21
CA SER A 93 7.48 15.66 -5.94
C SER A 93 8.42 16.08 -4.80
N PRO A 94 7.89 16.39 -3.60
CA PRO A 94 8.69 16.81 -2.46
C PRO A 94 9.65 15.70 -2.00
N LYS A 95 10.69 16.09 -1.24
CA LYS A 95 11.51 15.10 -0.53
C LYS A 95 10.70 14.54 0.63
N LEU A 96 10.63 13.21 0.71
CA LEU A 96 10.04 12.57 1.87
C LEU A 96 11.05 12.59 3.03
N LYS A 97 10.60 13.08 4.18
CA LYS A 97 11.38 13.07 5.42
C LYS A 97 10.87 11.96 6.33
N LYS A 98 11.77 11.41 7.16
CA LYS A 98 11.45 10.38 8.16
C LYS A 98 10.31 10.83 9.09
N GLU A 99 10.33 12.06 9.53
CA GLU A 99 9.33 12.64 10.44
C GLU A 99 7.92 12.64 9.83
N VAL A 100 7.81 12.75 8.51
CA VAL A 100 6.53 12.63 7.80
C VAL A 100 6.01 11.19 7.88
N MET A 101 6.89 10.21 7.69
CA MET A 101 6.52 8.80 7.85
C MET A 101 6.09 8.50 9.28
N GLU A 102 6.86 8.98 10.27
CA GLU A 102 6.51 8.80 11.69
C GLU A 102 5.16 9.40 12.05
N LYS A 103 4.76 10.50 11.40
CA LYS A 103 3.41 11.09 11.58
C LYS A 103 2.32 10.26 10.90
N LEU A 104 2.60 9.66 9.74
CA LEU A 104 1.62 8.89 8.97
C LEU A 104 1.39 7.49 9.54
N ILE A 105 2.47 6.77 9.84
CA ILE A 105 2.40 5.35 10.21
C ILE A 105 3.03 5.02 11.58
N GLY A 106 3.58 6.02 12.28
CA GLY A 106 4.26 5.80 13.56
C GLY A 106 5.72 5.36 13.40
N LYS A 107 6.31 4.96 14.50
CA LYS A 107 7.69 4.43 14.55
C LYS A 107 7.67 2.92 14.53
N PRO A 108 8.61 2.27 13.80
CA PRO A 108 8.67 0.83 13.79
C PRO A 108 9.04 0.28 15.18
N GLY A 109 8.47 -0.86 15.51
CA GLY A 109 8.82 -1.59 16.72
C GLY A 109 10.24 -2.17 16.64
N ARG A 110 10.76 -2.58 17.80
CA ARG A 110 12.07 -3.24 17.87
C ARG A 110 11.98 -4.77 17.75
N ASN A 111 10.77 -5.31 17.84
CA ASN A 111 10.53 -6.74 17.87
C ASN A 111 9.98 -7.20 16.54
N GLY A 112 10.66 -8.16 15.92
CA GLY A 112 10.26 -8.77 14.66
C GLY A 112 10.65 -7.97 13.42
N MET A 113 10.46 -8.60 12.27
CA MET A 113 10.77 -8.04 10.97
C MET A 113 9.77 -6.95 10.57
N GLN A 114 10.26 -5.80 10.14
CA GLN A 114 9.44 -4.67 9.70
C GLN A 114 9.33 -4.67 8.18
N VAL A 115 8.18 -5.09 7.65
CA VAL A 115 7.90 -5.15 6.22
C VAL A 115 7.04 -3.95 5.82
N LEU A 116 7.58 -3.07 4.97
CA LEU A 116 6.90 -1.87 4.50
C LEU A 116 6.34 -2.07 3.10
N LEU A 117 5.05 -1.92 2.96
CA LEU A 117 4.34 -1.83 1.68
C LEU A 117 4.24 -0.35 1.30
N ALA A 118 5.09 0.10 0.38
CA ALA A 118 5.16 1.51 -0.04
C ALA A 118 5.22 1.59 -1.56
N HIS A 119 4.13 2.06 -2.17
CA HIS A 119 3.96 1.99 -3.63
C HIS A 119 5.05 2.71 -4.42
N ASN A 120 5.56 3.87 -3.97
CA ASN A 120 6.55 4.65 -4.70
C ASN A 120 7.99 4.33 -4.27
N PRO A 121 8.80 3.63 -5.08
CA PRO A 121 10.18 3.24 -4.72
C PRO A 121 11.16 4.41 -4.68
N LYS A 122 10.78 5.59 -5.17
CA LYS A 122 11.63 6.81 -5.18
C LYS A 122 12.19 7.14 -3.80
N TYR A 123 11.47 6.82 -2.74
CA TYR A 123 11.81 7.19 -1.37
C TYR A 123 12.46 6.06 -0.56
N GLY A 124 12.99 5.03 -1.23
CA GLY A 124 13.58 3.85 -0.60
C GLY A 124 14.61 4.15 0.48
N LYS A 125 15.46 5.18 0.28
CA LYS A 125 16.41 5.64 1.30
C LYS A 125 15.70 6.07 2.59
N THR A 126 14.63 6.87 2.48
CA THR A 126 13.86 7.33 3.64
C THR A 126 13.14 6.17 4.33
N TYR A 127 12.66 5.19 3.56
CA TYR A 127 12.02 3.99 4.11
C TYR A 127 13.00 3.17 4.96
N TYR A 128 14.23 3.01 4.46
CA TYR A 128 15.29 2.35 5.20
C TYR A 128 15.67 3.14 6.47
N GLU A 129 15.87 4.47 6.36
CA GLU A 129 16.17 5.35 7.48
C GLU A 129 15.05 5.37 8.54
N TRP A 130 13.80 5.16 8.14
CA TRP A 130 12.65 5.03 9.05
C TRP A 130 12.74 3.72 9.84
N GLY A 131 13.29 2.64 9.27
CA GLY A 131 13.54 1.37 9.95
C GLY A 131 12.84 0.18 9.33
N ALA A 132 12.52 0.21 8.02
CA ALA A 132 12.05 -0.95 7.31
C ALA A 132 13.18 -1.96 7.07
N ASP A 133 12.96 -3.23 7.42
CA ASP A 133 13.87 -4.33 7.10
C ASP A 133 13.66 -4.84 5.67
N MET A 134 12.41 -4.80 5.20
CA MET A 134 12.03 -5.15 3.83
C MET A 134 11.07 -4.09 3.28
N ILE A 135 11.27 -3.71 2.01
CA ILE A 135 10.43 -2.73 1.31
C ILE A 135 9.87 -3.40 0.07
N LEU A 136 8.54 -3.44 -0.04
CA LEU A 136 7.83 -3.92 -1.22
C LEU A 136 7.19 -2.72 -1.92
N SER A 137 7.57 -2.51 -3.18
CA SER A 137 7.13 -1.36 -3.98
C SER A 137 6.56 -1.79 -5.33
N GLY A 138 5.66 -0.96 -5.87
CA GLY A 138 5.13 -1.07 -7.23
C GLY A 138 5.56 0.11 -8.10
N HIS A 139 4.60 0.80 -8.72
CA HIS A 139 4.71 2.06 -9.48
C HIS A 139 5.43 1.96 -10.84
N TYR A 140 6.49 1.18 -11.00
CA TYR A 140 7.28 1.08 -12.23
C TYR A 140 6.98 -0.19 -13.04
N HIS A 141 5.74 -0.64 -13.13
CA HIS A 141 5.15 -1.62 -14.07
C HIS A 141 6.17 -2.57 -14.75
N GLY A 142 7.00 -3.27 -13.98
CA GLY A 142 7.97 -4.23 -14.53
C GLY A 142 9.32 -3.65 -14.91
N GLY A 143 9.56 -2.41 -14.59
CA GLY A 143 10.79 -1.68 -14.92
C GLY A 143 10.67 -0.87 -16.21
N VAL A 144 11.30 0.28 -16.23
CA VAL A 144 11.44 1.17 -17.40
C VAL A 144 12.92 1.33 -17.66
#